data_c8b6652f442da40debc09b79e9a9edca
#
_entry.id   c8b6652f442da40debc09b79e9a9edca
#
_cell.length_a   1.000
_cell.length_b   1.000
_cell.length_c   1.000
_cell.angle_alpha   90.00
_cell.angle_beta   90.00
_cell.angle_gamma   90.00
#
_symmetry.space_group_name_H-M   'P 1'
#
loop_
_entity.id
_entity.type
_entity.pdbx_description
1 polymer ?
#
loop_
_entity_poly.entity_id
_entity_poly.type
_entity_poly.pdbx_seq_one_letter_code
_entity_poly.pdbx_strand_id
1 'polypeptide(L)'
;MRPSLFAALSLVLSSACFAPASFAAPVKAEPLQQQVGVYKVAIEPGVSMDDAAESMRLRANALNLKLVAELPLSKQVEANTGKPQRTTTVFEFCDAVTAKDLIDQSLNFAIYVPCRIALVEDAKGQGWLIMIDINVEEFARANNLSPDLKARIQKVRDGLDEIIRAGSRGDL
;
A
#
# COMPACT_ATOMS: atom_id res chain seq x y z
N MET A 1 -61.61 -68.83 -18.91
CA MET A 1 -60.75 -68.72 -17.73
C MET A 1 -59.54 -67.93 -18.15
N ARG A 2 -59.39 -66.68 -17.74
CA ARG A 2 -58.25 -65.76 -18.09
C ARG A 2 -57.38 -65.54 -16.85
N PRO A 3 -56.08 -65.68 -16.88
CA PRO A 3 -55.24 -65.25 -15.78
C PRO A 3 -54.85 -63.81 -15.96
N SER A 4 -54.90 -63.06 -14.88
CA SER A 4 -54.51 -61.62 -14.75
C SER A 4 -53.03 -61.43 -14.75
N LEU A 5 -52.55 -60.51 -15.59
CA LEU A 5 -51.13 -59.98 -15.53
C LEU A 5 -51.07 -58.95 -14.42
N PHE A 6 -50.21 -59.18 -13.42
CA PHE A 6 -49.71 -58.16 -12.50
C PHE A 6 -48.47 -57.47 -13.09
N ALA A 7 -48.61 -56.20 -13.40
CA ALA A 7 -47.50 -55.36 -13.77
C ALA A 7 -46.81 -54.83 -12.50
N ALA A 8 -45.56 -55.24 -12.28
CA ALA A 8 -44.72 -54.70 -11.22
C ALA A 8 -44.10 -53.40 -11.66
N LEU A 9 -44.44 -52.28 -10.99
CA LEU A 9 -43.90 -50.97 -11.18
C LEU A 9 -42.60 -50.84 -10.35
N SER A 10 -41.43 -50.93 -11.00
CA SER A 10 -40.14 -50.74 -10.35
C SER A 10 -39.84 -49.25 -10.16
N LEU A 11 -39.85 -48.81 -8.91
CA LEU A 11 -39.47 -47.46 -8.51
C LEU A 11 -37.91 -47.34 -8.47
N VAL A 12 -37.35 -46.63 -9.43
CA VAL A 12 -35.90 -46.33 -9.45
C VAL A 12 -35.65 -45.13 -8.55
N LEU A 13 -35.10 -45.33 -7.34
CA LEU A 13 -34.58 -44.29 -6.48
C LEU A 13 -33.27 -43.77 -7.06
N SER A 14 -33.28 -42.59 -7.66
CA SER A 14 -32.08 -41.87 -8.02
C SER A 14 -31.41 -41.28 -6.76
N SER A 15 -30.35 -41.93 -6.28
CA SER A 15 -29.49 -41.37 -5.24
C SER A 15 -28.67 -40.23 -5.82
N ALA A 16 -29.05 -38.99 -5.50
CA ALA A 16 -28.21 -37.81 -5.79
C ALA A 16 -26.96 -37.86 -4.87
N CYS A 17 -25.80 -38.19 -5.44
CA CYS A 17 -24.53 -38.02 -4.77
C CYS A 17 -24.25 -36.56 -4.55
N PHE A 18 -24.46 -36.07 -3.33
CA PHE A 18 -23.90 -34.78 -2.88
C PHE A 18 -22.40 -34.96 -2.71
N ALA A 19 -21.63 -34.41 -3.63
CA ALA A 19 -20.18 -34.28 -3.45
C ALA A 19 -19.92 -33.26 -2.32
N PRO A 20 -19.08 -33.58 -1.30
CA PRO A 20 -18.73 -32.61 -0.26
C PRO A 20 -17.98 -31.45 -0.90
N ALA A 21 -18.40 -30.21 -0.59
CA ALA A 21 -17.65 -29.02 -0.98
C ALA A 21 -16.23 -29.11 -0.42
N SER A 22 -15.25 -29.19 -1.33
CA SER A 22 -13.84 -29.20 -0.96
C SER A 22 -13.50 -27.79 -0.43
N PHE A 23 -13.43 -27.62 0.87
CA PHE A 23 -12.89 -26.41 1.46
C PHE A 23 -11.40 -26.36 1.10
N ALA A 24 -11.00 -25.32 0.35
CA ALA A 24 -9.60 -25.08 0.07
C ALA A 24 -8.82 -25.00 1.40
N ALA A 25 -7.66 -25.67 1.45
CA ALA A 25 -6.79 -25.63 2.62
C ALA A 25 -6.41 -24.17 2.92
N PRO A 26 -6.28 -23.77 4.20
CA PRO A 26 -5.92 -22.40 4.56
C PRO A 26 -4.58 -22.02 3.92
N VAL A 27 -4.54 -20.89 3.23
CA VAL A 27 -3.32 -20.35 2.63
C VAL A 27 -2.33 -20.05 3.75
N LYS A 28 -1.19 -20.72 3.72
CA LYS A 28 -0.13 -20.50 4.69
C LYS A 28 0.51 -19.14 4.41
N ALA A 29 0.35 -18.19 5.33
CA ALA A 29 1.03 -16.90 5.24
C ALA A 29 2.55 -17.11 5.46
N GLU A 30 3.36 -16.73 4.48
CA GLU A 30 4.82 -16.68 4.64
C GLU A 30 5.21 -15.27 5.14
N PRO A 31 6.02 -15.16 6.21
CA PRO A 31 6.47 -13.85 6.67
C PRO A 31 7.40 -13.21 5.65
N LEU A 32 7.13 -11.94 5.32
CA LEU A 32 8.03 -11.13 4.52
C LEU A 32 9.32 -10.87 5.32
N GLN A 33 10.41 -11.50 4.92
CA GLN A 33 11.73 -11.24 5.51
C GLN A 33 12.34 -10.00 4.83
N GLN A 34 12.04 -8.82 5.38
CA GLN A 34 12.68 -7.60 4.90
C GLN A 34 12.98 -6.66 6.05
N GLN A 35 14.25 -6.25 6.17
CA GLN A 35 14.64 -5.13 7.03
C GLN A 35 14.19 -3.84 6.34
N VAL A 36 13.12 -3.26 6.85
CA VAL A 36 12.60 -1.99 6.41
C VAL A 36 13.16 -0.91 7.32
N GLY A 37 13.97 0.00 6.76
CA GLY A 37 14.44 1.18 7.45
C GLY A 37 13.35 2.25 7.58
N VAL A 38 13.60 3.25 8.42
CA VAL A 38 12.79 4.45 8.54
C VAL A 38 13.63 5.66 8.14
N TYR A 39 13.20 6.37 7.10
CA TYR A 39 13.77 7.65 6.71
C TYR A 39 12.94 8.78 7.31
N LYS A 40 13.56 9.66 8.08
CA LYS A 40 12.90 10.72 8.83
C LYS A 40 13.65 12.03 8.69
N VAL A 41 12.93 13.10 8.30
CA VAL A 41 13.47 14.46 8.13
C VAL A 41 12.63 15.44 8.95
N ALA A 42 13.28 16.32 9.68
CA ALA A 42 12.61 17.41 10.40
C ALA A 42 12.17 18.48 9.40
N ILE A 43 11.00 19.08 9.64
CA ILE A 43 10.60 20.31 8.96
C ILE A 43 11.45 21.46 9.52
N GLU A 44 11.99 22.31 8.65
CA GLU A 44 12.87 23.40 9.02
C GLU A 44 12.13 24.49 9.81
N PRO A 45 12.85 25.22 10.68
CA PRO A 45 12.23 26.32 11.43
C PRO A 45 11.60 27.37 10.50
N GLY A 46 10.37 27.77 10.81
CA GLY A 46 9.62 28.75 10.02
C GLY A 46 8.76 28.17 8.90
N VAL A 47 8.90 26.88 8.60
CA VAL A 47 8.02 26.17 7.64
C VAL A 47 6.82 25.60 8.40
N SER A 48 5.61 25.96 7.97
CA SER A 48 4.39 25.41 8.55
C SER A 48 4.11 23.99 8.04
N MET A 49 3.25 23.24 8.74
CA MET A 49 2.80 21.91 8.30
C MET A 49 2.05 21.99 6.96
N ASP A 50 1.31 23.07 6.73
CA ASP A 50 0.56 23.29 5.49
C ASP A 50 1.51 23.63 4.33
N ASP A 51 2.53 24.47 4.54
CA ASP A 51 3.56 24.76 3.53
C ASP A 51 4.36 23.50 3.17
N ALA A 52 4.71 22.68 4.17
CA ALA A 52 5.38 21.41 3.94
C ALA A 52 4.51 20.48 3.08
N ALA A 53 3.22 20.39 3.38
CA ALA A 53 2.28 19.57 2.60
C ALA A 53 2.15 20.06 1.16
N GLU A 54 2.03 21.39 0.95
CA GLU A 54 1.92 21.98 -0.38
C GLU A 54 3.21 21.78 -1.19
N SER A 55 4.37 22.00 -0.59
CA SER A 55 5.67 21.76 -1.24
C SER A 55 5.82 20.30 -1.69
N MET A 56 5.37 19.34 -0.89
CA MET A 56 5.37 17.92 -1.29
C MET A 56 4.47 17.68 -2.51
N ARG A 57 3.26 18.27 -2.55
CA ARG A 57 2.33 18.13 -3.69
C ARG A 57 2.92 18.71 -4.97
N LEU A 58 3.49 19.91 -4.90
CA LEU A 58 4.10 20.60 -6.03
C LEU A 58 5.31 19.82 -6.55
N ARG A 59 6.19 19.37 -5.66
CA ARG A 59 7.37 18.57 -6.05
C ARG A 59 6.97 17.23 -6.67
N ALA A 60 6.01 16.52 -6.09
CA ALA A 60 5.51 15.27 -6.65
C ALA A 60 4.95 15.45 -8.06
N ASN A 61 4.17 16.53 -8.27
CA ASN A 61 3.64 16.84 -9.60
C ASN A 61 4.75 17.14 -10.61
N ALA A 62 5.79 17.91 -10.22
CA ALA A 62 6.95 18.20 -11.07
C ALA A 62 7.73 16.93 -11.46
N LEU A 63 7.80 15.93 -10.58
CA LEU A 63 8.45 14.64 -10.81
C LEU A 63 7.55 13.63 -11.51
N ASN A 64 6.30 13.98 -11.81
CA ASN A 64 5.28 13.07 -12.33
C ASN A 64 4.98 11.85 -11.42
N LEU A 65 5.26 11.98 -10.13
CA LEU A 65 4.79 11.06 -9.10
C LEU A 65 3.40 11.49 -8.65
N LYS A 66 2.37 10.71 -8.99
CA LYS A 66 0.98 11.11 -8.72
C LYS A 66 0.65 10.98 -7.24
N LEU A 67 0.09 12.04 -6.66
CA LEU A 67 -0.60 11.95 -5.37
C LEU A 67 -1.92 11.19 -5.60
N VAL A 68 -2.03 9.99 -5.04
CA VAL A 68 -3.19 9.11 -5.21
C VAL A 68 -4.13 9.14 -4.03
N ALA A 69 -3.63 9.46 -2.83
CA ALA A 69 -4.45 9.67 -1.64
C ALA A 69 -3.77 10.62 -0.64
N GLU A 70 -4.60 11.26 0.16
CA GLU A 70 -4.22 12.06 1.33
C GLU A 70 -5.16 11.69 2.47
N LEU A 71 -4.60 11.17 3.56
CA LEU A 71 -5.34 10.62 4.68
C LEU A 71 -5.06 11.47 5.93
N PRO A 72 -5.92 12.47 6.24
CA PRO A 72 -5.76 13.35 7.40
C PRO A 72 -6.23 12.66 8.69
N LEU A 73 -5.41 11.75 9.24
CA LEU A 73 -5.75 10.92 10.39
C LEU A 73 -6.12 11.75 11.62
N SER A 74 -5.40 12.84 11.90
CA SER A 74 -5.72 13.72 13.02
C SER A 74 -7.15 14.28 12.93
N LYS A 75 -7.59 14.66 11.72
CA LYS A 75 -8.96 15.16 11.50
C LYS A 75 -10.02 14.09 11.73
N GLN A 76 -9.74 12.85 11.39
CA GLN A 76 -10.65 11.72 11.66
C GLN A 76 -10.77 11.45 13.16
N VAL A 77 -9.65 11.52 13.90
CA VAL A 77 -9.67 11.38 15.36
C VAL A 77 -10.40 12.55 16.01
N GLU A 78 -10.17 13.78 15.57
CA GLU A 78 -10.92 14.96 16.04
C GLU A 78 -12.42 14.80 15.85
N ALA A 79 -12.85 14.36 14.66
CA ALA A 79 -14.27 14.14 14.35
C ALA A 79 -14.92 13.08 15.26
N ASN A 80 -14.16 12.02 15.60
CA ASN A 80 -14.68 10.93 16.43
C ASN A 80 -14.66 11.24 17.92
N THR A 81 -13.72 12.07 18.39
CA THR A 81 -13.49 12.30 19.83
C THR A 81 -13.90 13.67 20.31
N GLY A 82 -14.11 14.62 19.40
CA GLY A 82 -14.35 16.04 19.69
C GLY A 82 -13.14 16.75 20.33
N LYS A 83 -11.94 16.15 20.30
CA LYS A 83 -10.74 16.69 20.93
C LYS A 83 -9.71 17.07 19.86
N PRO A 84 -9.09 18.26 19.94
CA PRO A 84 -7.99 18.67 19.05
C PRO A 84 -6.85 17.64 19.06
N GLN A 85 -6.26 17.41 17.91
CA GLN A 85 -5.15 16.48 17.70
C GLN A 85 -3.94 17.19 17.09
N ARG A 86 -2.74 16.69 17.39
CA ARG A 86 -1.54 17.08 16.64
C ARG A 86 -1.65 16.59 15.21
N THR A 87 -1.11 17.36 14.27
CA THR A 87 -1.18 17.05 12.86
C THR A 87 -0.60 15.68 12.55
N THR A 88 -1.39 14.86 11.88
CA THR A 88 -0.94 13.59 11.32
C THR A 88 -1.69 13.37 10.01
N THR A 89 -0.97 13.45 8.89
CA THR A 89 -1.50 13.22 7.55
C THR A 89 -0.58 12.26 6.81
N VAL A 90 -1.14 11.26 6.14
CA VAL A 90 -0.38 10.34 5.29
C VAL A 90 -0.67 10.67 3.83
N PHE A 91 0.39 10.95 3.07
CA PHE A 91 0.34 11.18 1.63
C PHE A 91 0.77 9.92 0.90
N GLU A 92 0.05 9.55 -0.13
CA GLU A 92 0.35 8.37 -0.95
C GLU A 92 0.71 8.81 -2.38
N PHE A 93 1.93 8.50 -2.79
CA PHE A 93 2.47 8.84 -4.11
C PHE A 93 2.72 7.57 -4.93
N CYS A 94 2.50 7.63 -6.23
CA CYS A 94 2.66 6.45 -7.08
C CYS A 94 3.17 6.80 -8.49
N ASP A 95 4.14 5.99 -8.96
CA ASP A 95 4.37 5.73 -10.38
C ASP A 95 3.59 4.45 -10.73
N ALA A 96 2.42 4.63 -11.33
CA ALA A 96 1.49 3.52 -11.56
C ALA A 96 2.05 2.43 -12.50
N VAL A 97 2.91 2.80 -13.46
CA VAL A 97 3.52 1.84 -14.39
C VAL A 97 4.53 0.97 -13.66
N THR A 98 5.44 1.57 -12.89
CA THR A 98 6.41 0.81 -12.07
C THR A 98 5.70 -0.04 -11.02
N ALA A 99 4.64 0.48 -10.38
CA ALA A 99 3.85 -0.28 -9.40
C ALA A 99 3.17 -1.50 -10.04
N LYS A 100 2.58 -1.34 -11.23
CA LYS A 100 1.95 -2.44 -11.97
C LYS A 100 2.94 -3.54 -12.31
N ASP A 101 4.11 -3.18 -12.85
CA ASP A 101 5.14 -4.15 -13.25
C ASP A 101 5.71 -4.91 -12.03
N LEU A 102 5.83 -4.24 -10.87
CA LEU A 102 6.19 -4.90 -9.62
C LEU A 102 5.14 -5.94 -9.22
N ILE A 103 3.86 -5.58 -9.19
CA ILE A 103 2.77 -6.47 -8.81
C ILE A 103 2.67 -7.66 -9.78
N ASP A 104 2.90 -7.45 -11.08
CA ASP A 104 2.91 -8.51 -12.07
C ASP A 104 4.03 -9.53 -11.83
N GLN A 105 5.18 -9.08 -11.32
CA GLN A 105 6.26 -9.98 -10.95
C GLN A 105 5.93 -10.80 -9.69
N SER A 106 5.28 -10.19 -8.70
CA SER A 106 4.77 -10.85 -7.51
C SER A 106 3.68 -10.04 -6.82
N LEU A 107 2.56 -10.68 -6.50
CA LEU A 107 1.46 -10.08 -5.75
C LEU A 107 1.89 -9.52 -4.39
N ASN A 108 2.97 -10.06 -3.80
CA ASN A 108 3.50 -9.60 -2.52
C ASN A 108 3.98 -8.15 -2.58
N PHE A 109 4.34 -7.64 -3.75
CA PHE A 109 4.77 -6.24 -3.90
C PHE A 109 3.64 -5.22 -3.75
N ALA A 110 2.39 -5.66 -3.77
CA ALA A 110 1.25 -4.79 -3.49
C ALA A 110 1.33 -4.10 -2.10
N ILE A 111 2.08 -4.67 -1.14
CA ILE A 111 2.28 -4.07 0.19
C ILE A 111 3.11 -2.79 0.17
N TYR A 112 3.99 -2.62 -0.84
CA TYR A 112 4.90 -1.48 -0.96
C TYR A 112 4.31 -0.32 -1.76
N VAL A 113 3.18 -0.51 -2.43
CA VAL A 113 2.55 0.50 -3.29
C VAL A 113 1.13 0.83 -2.83
N PRO A 114 0.73 2.07 -2.88
CA PRO A 114 1.53 3.27 -3.19
C PRO A 114 2.57 3.59 -2.11
N CYS A 115 3.61 4.36 -2.49
CA CYS A 115 4.61 4.83 -1.53
C CYS A 115 4.01 5.89 -0.61
N ARG A 116 4.35 5.85 0.68
CA ARG A 116 3.76 6.72 1.70
C ARG A 116 4.79 7.63 2.34
N ILE A 117 4.41 8.91 2.51
CA ILE A 117 5.11 9.88 3.33
C ILE A 117 4.14 10.36 4.40
N ALA A 118 4.47 10.17 5.66
CA ALA A 118 3.71 10.68 6.79
C ALA A 118 4.24 12.05 7.21
N LEU A 119 3.36 13.04 7.29
CA LEU A 119 3.57 14.36 7.88
C LEU A 119 3.03 14.30 9.30
N VAL A 120 3.90 14.43 10.30
CA VAL A 120 3.55 14.19 11.70
C VAL A 120 4.12 15.28 12.60
N GLU A 121 3.29 15.82 13.48
CA GLU A 121 3.71 16.73 14.55
C GLU A 121 3.97 15.95 15.84
N ASP A 122 5.15 16.11 16.44
CA ASP A 122 5.49 15.46 17.70
C ASP A 122 4.94 16.22 18.92
N ALA A 123 5.20 15.67 20.13
CA ALA A 123 4.73 16.26 21.39
C ALA A 123 5.34 17.64 21.71
N LYS A 124 6.39 18.05 21.00
CA LYS A 124 7.08 19.34 21.18
C LYS A 124 6.68 20.35 20.12
N GLY A 125 5.73 20.01 19.24
CA GLY A 125 5.32 20.85 18.11
C GLY A 125 6.28 20.80 16.91
N GLN A 126 7.27 19.89 16.91
CA GLN A 126 8.17 19.70 15.77
C GLN A 126 7.49 18.86 14.71
N GLY A 127 7.44 19.38 13.48
CA GLY A 127 6.99 18.65 12.30
C GLY A 127 8.06 17.72 11.75
N TRP A 128 7.63 16.54 11.29
CA TRP A 128 8.47 15.50 10.73
C TRP A 128 7.85 14.93 9.46
N LEU A 129 8.69 14.64 8.49
CA LEU A 129 8.36 13.86 7.30
C LEU A 129 9.01 12.48 7.42
N ILE A 130 8.22 11.43 7.27
CA ILE A 130 8.65 10.07 7.59
C ILE A 130 8.20 9.14 6.47
N MET A 131 9.10 8.30 5.95
CA MET A 131 8.78 7.24 5.00
C MET A 131 9.53 5.96 5.31
N ILE A 132 9.11 4.88 4.67
CA ILE A 132 9.87 3.64 4.62
C ILE A 132 11.13 3.87 3.78
N ASP A 133 12.30 3.50 4.31
CA ASP A 133 13.55 3.49 3.56
C ASP A 133 13.86 2.07 3.08
N ILE A 134 13.91 1.89 1.78
CA ILE A 134 14.23 0.63 1.14
C ILE A 134 15.60 0.75 0.49
N ASN A 135 16.52 -0.13 0.86
CA ASN A 135 17.75 -0.33 0.09
C ASN A 135 17.40 -1.00 -1.24
N VAL A 136 17.34 -0.20 -2.32
CA VAL A 136 16.88 -0.68 -3.63
C VAL A 136 17.80 -1.76 -4.20
N GLU A 137 19.11 -1.71 -3.92
CA GLU A 137 20.07 -2.73 -4.37
C GLU A 137 19.78 -4.08 -3.74
N GLU A 138 19.62 -4.11 -2.42
CA GLU A 138 19.29 -5.33 -1.68
C GLU A 138 17.90 -5.86 -2.04
N PHE A 139 16.93 -4.95 -2.15
CA PHE A 139 15.57 -5.29 -2.54
C PHE A 139 15.53 -5.95 -3.92
N ALA A 140 16.19 -5.36 -4.91
CA ALA A 140 16.25 -5.88 -6.27
C ALA A 140 16.94 -7.25 -6.32
N ARG A 141 18.06 -7.40 -5.61
CA ARG A 141 18.81 -8.65 -5.53
C ARG A 141 18.00 -9.77 -4.86
N ALA A 142 17.38 -9.47 -3.71
CA ALA A 142 16.60 -10.45 -2.95
C ALA A 142 15.37 -10.97 -3.71
N ASN A 143 14.83 -10.14 -4.61
CA ASN A 143 13.63 -10.45 -5.38
C ASN A 143 13.89 -10.76 -6.86
N ASN A 144 15.15 -10.90 -7.27
CA ASN A 144 15.56 -11.18 -8.65
C ASN A 144 14.94 -10.22 -9.68
N LEU A 145 14.89 -8.92 -9.36
CA LEU A 145 14.31 -7.91 -10.25
C LEU A 145 15.21 -7.67 -11.47
N SER A 146 14.59 -7.39 -12.61
CA SER A 146 15.34 -6.99 -13.80
C SER A 146 16.09 -5.68 -13.58
N PRO A 147 17.22 -5.43 -14.28
CA PRO A 147 17.96 -4.17 -14.21
C PRO A 147 17.09 -2.94 -14.54
N ASP A 148 16.18 -3.06 -15.49
CA ASP A 148 15.23 -2.00 -15.85
C ASP A 148 14.26 -1.67 -14.70
N LEU A 149 13.62 -2.70 -14.13
CA LEU A 149 12.68 -2.49 -13.03
C LEU A 149 13.40 -1.94 -11.79
N LYS A 150 14.61 -2.43 -11.49
CA LYS A 150 15.46 -1.87 -10.43
C LYS A 150 15.74 -0.37 -10.65
N ALA A 151 16.12 0.03 -11.88
CA ALA A 151 16.39 1.43 -12.21
C ALA A 151 15.15 2.33 -12.03
N ARG A 152 13.97 1.83 -12.41
CA ARG A 152 12.70 2.55 -12.20
C ARG A 152 12.34 2.68 -10.73
N ILE A 153 12.54 1.65 -9.92
CA ILE A 153 12.34 1.70 -8.47
C ILE A 153 13.30 2.71 -7.83
N GLN A 154 14.57 2.72 -8.27
CA GLN A 154 15.54 3.69 -7.80
C GLN A 154 15.08 5.12 -8.11
N LYS A 155 14.61 5.39 -9.32
CA LYS A 155 14.06 6.69 -9.70
C LYS A 155 12.86 7.11 -8.83
N VAL A 156 11.97 6.17 -8.51
CA VAL A 156 10.83 6.44 -7.59
C VAL A 156 11.35 6.78 -6.19
N ARG A 157 12.30 6.01 -5.67
CA ARG A 157 12.88 6.24 -4.34
C ARG A 157 13.57 7.61 -4.26
N ASP A 158 14.35 7.98 -5.28
CA ASP A 158 15.02 9.27 -5.37
C ASP A 158 14.01 10.42 -5.46
N GLY A 159 12.94 10.23 -6.23
CA GLY A 159 11.85 11.20 -6.30
C GLY A 159 11.14 11.41 -4.96
N LEU A 160 10.95 10.35 -4.17
CA LEU A 160 10.40 10.47 -2.81
C LEU A 160 11.34 11.23 -1.87
N ASP A 161 12.66 11.06 -1.99
CA ASP A 161 13.64 11.84 -1.24
C ASP A 161 13.56 13.33 -1.61
N GLU A 162 13.44 13.65 -2.91
CA GLU A 162 13.23 15.02 -3.35
C GLU A 162 11.92 15.64 -2.80
N ILE A 163 10.82 14.88 -2.79
CA ILE A 163 9.54 15.32 -2.22
C ILE A 163 9.69 15.62 -0.72
N ILE A 164 10.33 14.75 0.04
CA ILE A 164 10.57 14.95 1.47
C ILE A 164 11.43 16.20 1.72
N ARG A 165 12.51 16.39 0.95
CA ARG A 165 13.38 17.55 1.09
C ARG A 165 12.69 18.86 0.73
N ALA A 166 11.88 18.88 -0.32
CA ALA A 166 11.07 20.03 -0.67
C ALA A 166 10.09 20.38 0.44
N GLY A 167 9.35 19.37 0.95
CA GLY A 167 8.45 19.57 2.09
C GLY A 167 9.15 20.03 3.36
N SER A 168 10.34 19.50 3.66
CA SER A 168 11.14 19.91 4.83
C SER A 168 11.52 21.40 4.78
N ARG A 169 11.83 21.94 3.60
CA ARG A 169 12.26 23.34 3.39
C ARG A 169 11.12 24.29 3.06
N GLY A 170 9.93 23.80 2.77
CA GLY A 170 8.82 24.63 2.29
C GLY A 170 9.08 25.22 0.91
N ASP A 171 9.70 24.48 0.01
CA ASP A 171 10.05 24.92 -1.37
C ASP A 171 8.75 25.05 -2.21
N LEU A 172 8.15 26.23 -2.26
CA LEU A 172 6.93 26.54 -3.04
C LEU A 172 7.26 27.02 -4.45
#